data_d43c84cf10a0d80e11a59207b5119ac5
#
_entry.id   d43c84cf10a0d80e11a59207b5119ac5
#
_cell.length_a   1.000
_cell.length_b   1.000
_cell.length_c   1.000
_cell.angle_alpha   90.00
_cell.angle_beta   90.00
_cell.angle_gamma   90.00
#
_symmetry.space_group_name_H-M   'P 1'
#
loop_
_entity.id
_entity.type
_entity.pdbx_description
1 polymer ?
#
loop_
_entity_poly.entity_id
_entity_poly.type
_entity_poly.pdbx_seq_one_letter_code
_entity_poly.pdbx_strand_id
1 'polypeptide(L)'
;LQEVLVEAERLGAEFADLRYYRARTLTVMASESREVVNNYGASEGYALRVLVRGAWGYLTANRELKASDAHDAIRSSPGQGGVRVALLKPRVDRVTVPVKHPLTRSPDEVMEDARRLRDQVLRADQRVRAVTVSYSQVELSKGYWSTDGRDLEMSYTISRLSITATAREGDVVASAYSSASTYMGYAFEAFDVNELAETVLKRLRGQLRGVTVRPGEYTVVLGPEVSGVFAHEALGHLAEADLAIEGMLGRLRGKRIAREFVNVSDSPSLDHPMAIGLTPYDDEGVEGREVKIIEEGVVKEFMNNRTYAASLGEQPTGNGRAEDFRSSVIIRMRNTYFKPGNLRLDELLRDVKEGYLMLSVMGGQTSPDGTFQFGVQEGYRVVNGEVKEPIRGAGIAGYTIETISNIDAVSRDFDVRPGVCGKSGQSVFVGTGGPYVRVSRLKVG
;
A
#
# COMPACT_ATOMS: atom_id res chain seq x y z
N LEU A 1 -3.72 21.44 -24.16
CA LEU A 1 -4.42 20.27 -23.59
C LEU A 1 -5.94 20.44 -23.60
N GLN A 2 -6.48 21.65 -23.32
CA GLN A 2 -7.93 21.91 -23.39
C GLN A 2 -8.49 21.70 -24.80
N GLU A 3 -7.74 22.02 -25.85
CA GLU A 3 -8.15 21.80 -27.24
C GLU A 3 -8.45 20.32 -27.56
N VAL A 4 -7.76 19.39 -26.90
CA VAL A 4 -7.98 17.95 -27.05
C VAL A 4 -9.34 17.55 -26.50
N LEU A 5 -9.70 18.06 -25.33
CA LEU A 5 -10.99 17.80 -24.68
C LEU A 5 -12.15 18.43 -25.46
N VAL A 6 -11.98 19.67 -25.90
CA VAL A 6 -12.98 20.35 -26.76
C VAL A 6 -13.20 19.58 -28.05
N GLU A 7 -12.15 19.08 -28.70
CA GLU A 7 -12.28 18.27 -29.91
C GLU A 7 -12.96 16.92 -29.63
N ALA A 8 -12.66 16.28 -28.49
CA ALA A 8 -13.36 15.05 -28.10
C ALA A 8 -14.87 15.27 -27.93
N GLU A 9 -15.30 16.36 -27.28
CA GLU A 9 -16.72 16.72 -27.17
C GLU A 9 -17.34 17.01 -28.53
N ARG A 10 -16.64 17.77 -29.41
CA ARG A 10 -17.11 18.06 -30.78
C ARG A 10 -17.33 16.78 -31.60
N LEU A 11 -16.55 15.76 -31.35
CA LEU A 11 -16.64 14.44 -32.00
C LEU A 11 -17.68 13.51 -31.34
N GLY A 12 -18.39 13.99 -30.30
CA GLY A 12 -19.51 13.28 -29.67
C GLY A 12 -19.10 12.44 -28.45
N ALA A 13 -17.98 12.73 -27.80
CA ALA A 13 -17.67 12.11 -26.51
C ALA A 13 -18.66 12.61 -25.45
N GLU A 14 -19.25 11.68 -24.70
CA GLU A 14 -20.12 11.95 -23.56
C GLU A 14 -19.33 12.46 -22.34
N PHE A 15 -18.07 12.07 -22.29
CA PHE A 15 -17.08 12.48 -21.28
C PHE A 15 -15.69 12.24 -21.85
N ALA A 16 -14.74 13.11 -21.51
CA ALA A 16 -13.33 12.90 -21.78
C ALA A 16 -12.47 13.39 -20.61
N ASP A 17 -11.39 12.67 -20.35
CA ASP A 17 -10.35 13.11 -19.43
C ASP A 17 -8.95 12.88 -19.99
N LEU A 18 -8.03 13.71 -19.54
CA LEU A 18 -6.64 13.70 -19.92
C LEU A 18 -5.77 13.67 -18.65
N ARG A 19 -4.83 12.74 -18.61
CA ARG A 19 -3.83 12.63 -17.54
C ARG A 19 -2.45 12.94 -18.09
N TYR A 20 -1.69 13.68 -17.32
CA TYR A 20 -0.25 13.85 -17.48
C TYR A 20 0.46 13.14 -16.35
N TYR A 21 1.58 12.52 -16.66
CA TYR A 21 2.43 11.83 -15.70
C TYR A 21 3.89 12.08 -16.05
N ARG A 22 4.67 12.46 -15.04
CA ARG A 22 6.13 12.53 -15.13
C ARG A 22 6.73 11.99 -13.85
N ALA A 23 7.67 11.05 -14.00
CA ALA A 23 8.44 10.50 -12.90
C ALA A 23 9.94 10.60 -13.18
N ARG A 24 10.70 11.10 -12.21
CA ARG A 24 12.15 10.98 -12.16
C ARG A 24 12.50 9.99 -11.07
N THR A 25 13.31 8.98 -11.39
CA THR A 25 13.66 7.91 -10.45
C THR A 25 15.16 7.81 -10.28
N LEU A 26 15.61 7.74 -9.03
CA LEU A 26 16.95 7.34 -8.63
C LEU A 26 16.84 6.06 -7.81
N THR A 27 17.62 5.04 -8.14
CA THR A 27 17.77 3.83 -7.32
C THR A 27 19.24 3.57 -7.09
N VAL A 28 19.59 3.34 -5.83
CA VAL A 28 20.94 2.97 -5.39
C VAL A 28 20.84 1.68 -4.59
N MET A 29 21.72 0.74 -4.87
CA MET A 29 21.82 -0.52 -4.13
C MET A 29 23.28 -0.82 -3.82
N ALA A 30 23.57 -1.06 -2.55
CA ALA A 30 24.87 -1.49 -2.05
C ALA A 30 24.76 -2.87 -1.41
N SER A 31 25.50 -3.85 -1.97
CA SER A 31 25.70 -5.19 -1.37
C SER A 31 27.18 -5.55 -1.39
N GLU A 32 27.57 -6.68 -0.81
CA GLU A 32 28.96 -7.15 -0.83
C GLU A 32 29.45 -7.54 -2.23
N SER A 33 28.54 -8.05 -3.06
CA SER A 33 28.87 -8.56 -4.39
C SER A 33 28.59 -7.58 -5.51
N ARG A 34 27.76 -6.56 -5.28
CA ARG A 34 27.30 -5.67 -6.34
C ARG A 34 26.89 -4.30 -5.79
N GLU A 35 27.30 -3.29 -6.51
CA GLU A 35 26.82 -1.92 -6.33
C GLU A 35 26.12 -1.44 -7.61
N VAL A 36 24.98 -0.82 -7.47
CA VAL A 36 24.16 -0.36 -8.60
C VAL A 36 23.71 1.06 -8.35
N VAL A 37 23.92 1.91 -9.31
CA VAL A 37 23.28 3.22 -9.40
C VAL A 37 22.49 3.23 -10.71
N ASN A 38 21.19 3.33 -10.58
CA ASN A 38 20.30 3.56 -11.72
C ASN A 38 19.69 4.94 -11.57
N ASN A 39 20.16 5.87 -12.37
CA ASN A 39 19.55 7.19 -12.51
C ASN A 39 18.78 7.18 -13.84
N TYR A 40 17.56 6.74 -13.77
CA TYR A 40 16.67 6.76 -14.93
C TYR A 40 16.28 8.21 -15.20
N GLY A 41 16.32 8.60 -16.46
CA GLY A 41 15.71 9.87 -16.91
C GLY A 41 14.24 9.95 -16.58
N ALA A 42 13.59 11.05 -16.95
CA ALA A 42 12.17 11.19 -16.73
C ALA A 42 11.38 10.21 -17.62
N SER A 43 10.49 9.40 -17.01
CA SER A 43 9.38 8.78 -17.72
C SER A 43 8.26 9.80 -17.78
N GLU A 44 7.83 10.17 -18.97
CA GLU A 44 6.86 11.25 -19.18
C GLU A 44 5.87 10.89 -20.27
N GLY A 45 4.60 11.24 -20.08
CA GLY A 45 3.58 11.02 -21.08
C GLY A 45 2.18 11.40 -20.65
N TYR A 46 1.27 11.18 -21.56
CA TYR A 46 -0.13 11.56 -21.48
C TYR A 46 -1.03 10.37 -21.78
N ALA A 47 -2.19 10.35 -21.14
CA ALA A 47 -3.27 9.41 -21.43
C ALA A 47 -4.57 10.18 -21.63
N LEU A 48 -5.24 9.95 -22.73
CA LEU A 48 -6.58 10.44 -23.04
C LEU A 48 -7.57 9.29 -22.95
N ARG A 49 -8.65 9.48 -22.17
CA ARG A 49 -9.82 8.60 -22.21
C ARG A 49 -11.01 9.37 -22.78
N VAL A 50 -11.79 8.71 -23.59
CA VAL A 50 -13.04 9.24 -24.12
C VAL A 50 -14.15 8.23 -23.93
N LEU A 51 -15.30 8.68 -23.44
CA LEU A 51 -16.50 7.85 -23.32
C LEU A 51 -17.42 8.16 -24.52
N VAL A 52 -17.65 7.16 -25.35
CA VAL A 52 -18.50 7.29 -26.54
C VAL A 52 -19.50 6.15 -26.56
N ARG A 53 -20.80 6.46 -26.61
CA ARG A 53 -21.91 5.48 -26.61
C ARG A 53 -21.74 4.43 -25.51
N GLY A 54 -21.38 4.91 -24.30
CA GLY A 54 -21.18 4.05 -23.14
C GLY A 54 -20.00 3.10 -23.23
N ALA A 55 -19.00 3.35 -24.07
CA ALA A 55 -17.78 2.56 -24.19
C ALA A 55 -16.54 3.46 -24.14
N TRP A 56 -15.50 3.00 -23.42
CA TRP A 56 -14.25 3.74 -23.32
C TRP A 56 -13.38 3.57 -24.56
N GLY A 57 -12.83 4.68 -25.06
CA GLY A 57 -11.69 4.72 -25.94
C GLY A 57 -10.46 5.28 -25.24
N TYR A 58 -9.28 4.85 -25.64
CA TYR A 58 -8.01 5.19 -24.99
C TYR A 58 -6.94 5.58 -26.01
N LEU A 59 -6.11 6.53 -25.63
CA LEU A 59 -4.87 6.84 -26.33
C LEU A 59 -3.80 7.23 -25.29
N THR A 60 -2.59 6.71 -25.46
CA THR A 60 -1.44 7.11 -24.66
C THR A 60 -0.30 7.55 -25.56
N ALA A 61 0.47 8.56 -25.12
CA ALA A 61 1.61 9.07 -25.86
C ALA A 61 2.70 9.58 -24.92
N ASN A 62 3.95 9.46 -25.33
CA ASN A 62 5.12 10.04 -24.65
C ASN A 62 5.45 11.47 -25.18
N ARG A 63 4.49 12.11 -25.79
CA ARG A 63 4.51 13.49 -26.27
C ARG A 63 3.23 14.20 -25.88
N GLU A 64 3.25 15.51 -25.90
CA GLU A 64 2.03 16.29 -25.72
C GLU A 64 0.97 15.94 -26.78
N LEU A 65 -0.28 15.84 -26.35
CA LEU A 65 -1.41 15.51 -27.20
C LEU A 65 -1.90 16.73 -27.99
N LYS A 66 -2.35 16.49 -29.22
CA LYS A 66 -2.96 17.47 -30.11
C LYS A 66 -4.45 17.19 -30.27
N ALA A 67 -5.22 18.17 -30.68
CA ALA A 67 -6.66 17.99 -30.95
C ALA A 67 -6.96 16.80 -31.86
N SER A 68 -6.10 16.53 -32.86
CA SER A 68 -6.26 15.35 -33.76
C SER A 68 -6.19 14.00 -33.00
N ASP A 69 -5.54 13.91 -31.85
CA ASP A 69 -5.43 12.65 -31.10
C ASP A 69 -6.78 12.21 -30.51
N ALA A 70 -7.75 13.14 -30.37
CA ALA A 70 -9.10 12.81 -29.98
C ALA A 70 -9.80 11.85 -30.98
N HIS A 71 -9.51 11.97 -32.27
CA HIS A 71 -10.03 11.06 -33.30
C HIS A 71 -9.52 9.63 -33.08
N ASP A 72 -8.25 9.47 -32.73
CA ASP A 72 -7.65 8.15 -32.50
C ASP A 72 -8.19 7.52 -31.23
N ALA A 73 -8.36 8.29 -30.16
CA ALA A 73 -8.99 7.84 -28.91
C ALA A 73 -10.43 7.36 -29.15
N ILE A 74 -11.23 8.12 -29.93
CA ILE A 74 -12.61 7.74 -30.27
C ILE A 74 -12.64 6.46 -31.11
N ARG A 75 -11.76 6.35 -32.13
CA ARG A 75 -11.66 5.14 -32.95
C ARG A 75 -11.25 3.90 -32.21
N SER A 76 -10.53 4.04 -31.08
CA SER A 76 -10.14 2.91 -30.23
C SER A 76 -11.30 2.36 -29.40
N SER A 77 -12.41 3.12 -29.26
CA SER A 77 -13.61 2.65 -28.57
C SER A 77 -14.27 1.49 -29.32
N PRO A 78 -14.75 0.43 -28.62
CA PRO A 78 -15.51 -0.66 -29.25
C PRO A 78 -16.86 -0.22 -29.80
N GLY A 79 -17.23 1.05 -29.67
CA GLY A 79 -18.36 1.69 -30.31
C GLY A 79 -19.70 1.61 -29.57
N GLN A 80 -19.90 0.66 -28.68
CA GLN A 80 -21.10 0.56 -27.83
C GLN A 80 -20.82 -0.17 -26.53
N GLY A 81 -21.41 0.30 -25.43
CA GLY A 81 -21.28 -0.29 -24.09
C GLY A 81 -22.35 0.24 -23.13
N GLY A 82 -22.23 -0.13 -21.88
CA GLY A 82 -23.15 0.29 -20.79
C GLY A 82 -22.48 1.14 -19.72
N VAL A 83 -21.25 1.61 -19.98
CA VAL A 83 -20.49 2.38 -19.00
C VAL A 83 -21.11 3.76 -18.80
N ARG A 84 -21.19 4.17 -17.54
CA ARG A 84 -21.52 5.54 -17.09
C ARG A 84 -20.41 6.06 -16.22
N VAL A 85 -20.29 7.39 -16.14
CA VAL A 85 -19.28 8.07 -15.31
C VAL A 85 -19.96 9.04 -14.36
N ALA A 86 -19.60 9.00 -13.09
CA ALA A 86 -20.04 10.02 -12.14
C ALA A 86 -19.39 11.35 -12.49
N LEU A 87 -20.21 12.35 -12.86
CA LEU A 87 -19.70 13.70 -13.15
C LEU A 87 -19.38 14.43 -11.85
N LEU A 88 -18.31 15.22 -11.90
CA LEU A 88 -17.83 16.01 -10.78
C LEU A 88 -18.10 17.50 -11.02
N LYS A 89 -18.11 18.28 -9.94
CA LYS A 89 -18.17 19.73 -10.06
C LYS A 89 -16.83 20.25 -10.59
N PRO A 90 -16.82 21.35 -11.38
CA PRO A 90 -15.59 21.98 -11.81
C PRO A 90 -14.69 22.34 -10.64
N ARG A 91 -13.39 22.15 -10.80
CA ARG A 91 -12.38 22.52 -9.79
C ARG A 91 -11.02 22.75 -10.43
N VAL A 92 -10.37 23.81 -10.01
CA VAL A 92 -8.98 24.12 -10.33
C VAL A 92 -8.19 24.04 -9.04
N ASP A 93 -7.12 23.23 -9.01
CA ASP A 93 -6.27 23.09 -7.82
C ASP A 93 -4.84 22.69 -8.21
N ARG A 94 -3.88 23.10 -7.37
CA ARG A 94 -2.45 22.83 -7.51
C ARG A 94 -1.91 22.38 -6.16
N VAL A 95 -1.59 21.10 -6.04
CA VAL A 95 -1.13 20.48 -4.79
C VAL A 95 0.36 20.16 -4.89
N THR A 96 1.15 20.73 -4.01
CA THR A 96 2.57 20.37 -3.85
C THR A 96 2.78 19.85 -2.42
N VAL A 97 3.24 18.63 -2.30
CA VAL A 97 3.58 18.05 -0.99
C VAL A 97 4.95 18.58 -0.57
N PRO A 98 5.05 19.28 0.57
CA PRO A 98 6.31 19.89 0.98
C PRO A 98 7.35 18.84 1.38
N VAL A 99 8.60 19.08 0.96
CA VAL A 99 9.76 18.27 1.32
C VAL A 99 10.47 18.92 2.51
N LYS A 100 10.65 18.19 3.61
CA LYS A 100 11.37 18.66 4.80
C LYS A 100 12.88 18.39 4.71
N HIS A 101 13.27 17.27 4.11
CA HIS A 101 14.65 16.84 3.91
C HIS A 101 14.99 16.92 2.43
N PRO A 102 15.76 17.93 1.99
CA PRO A 102 16.00 18.17 0.56
C PRO A 102 16.66 16.98 -0.14
N LEU A 103 16.28 16.76 -1.39
CA LEU A 103 16.82 15.71 -2.25
C LEU A 103 18.04 16.22 -3.06
N THR A 104 18.97 16.85 -2.37
CA THR A 104 20.14 17.50 -3.01
C THR A 104 21.37 16.60 -3.13
N ARG A 105 21.29 15.37 -2.60
CA ARG A 105 22.39 14.40 -2.64
C ARG A 105 22.62 13.90 -4.06
N SER A 106 23.87 13.90 -4.48
CA SER A 106 24.29 13.24 -5.71
C SER A 106 24.15 11.71 -5.60
N PRO A 107 24.02 10.97 -6.70
CA PRO A 107 23.99 9.51 -6.66
C PRO A 107 25.19 8.88 -5.94
N ASP A 108 26.37 9.48 -6.03
CA ASP A 108 27.58 9.00 -5.34
C ASP A 108 27.49 9.22 -3.83
N GLU A 109 26.95 10.34 -3.36
CA GLU A 109 26.72 10.58 -1.93
C GLU A 109 25.68 9.60 -1.37
N VAL A 110 24.61 9.31 -2.10
CA VAL A 110 23.61 8.31 -1.72
C VAL A 110 24.23 6.91 -1.66
N MET A 111 25.12 6.57 -2.59
CA MET A 111 25.85 5.30 -2.58
C MET A 111 26.75 5.20 -1.34
N GLU A 112 27.42 6.28 -0.97
CA GLU A 112 28.29 6.31 0.23
C GLU A 112 27.47 6.13 1.52
N ASP A 113 26.30 6.75 1.61
CA ASP A 113 25.37 6.54 2.74
C ASP A 113 24.89 5.08 2.80
N ALA A 114 24.57 4.49 1.65
CA ALA A 114 24.17 3.08 1.56
C ALA A 114 25.29 2.11 1.95
N ARG A 115 26.54 2.38 1.53
CA ARG A 115 27.73 1.60 1.92
C ARG A 115 27.97 1.65 3.42
N ARG A 116 27.93 2.84 4.02
CA ARG A 116 28.13 3.02 5.46
C ARG A 116 27.12 2.21 6.26
N LEU A 117 25.85 2.26 5.87
CA LEU A 117 24.79 1.51 6.54
C LEU A 117 24.94 0.00 6.34
N ARG A 118 25.28 -0.46 5.13
CA ARG A 118 25.60 -1.86 4.84
C ARG A 118 26.72 -2.38 5.74
N ASP A 119 27.83 -1.66 5.80
CA ASP A 119 29.02 -2.05 6.55
C ASP A 119 28.76 -2.04 8.06
N GLN A 120 27.94 -1.11 8.54
CA GLN A 120 27.49 -1.07 9.93
C GLN A 120 26.74 -2.35 10.29
N VAL A 121 25.74 -2.75 9.51
CA VAL A 121 24.94 -3.96 9.76
C VAL A 121 25.80 -5.22 9.64
N LEU A 122 26.69 -5.29 8.64
CA LEU A 122 27.58 -6.44 8.43
C LEU A 122 28.54 -6.66 9.61
N ARG A 123 29.05 -5.59 10.20
CA ARG A 123 30.00 -5.66 11.33
C ARG A 123 29.35 -5.84 12.69
N ALA A 124 28.05 -5.56 12.81
CA ALA A 124 27.34 -5.58 14.09
C ALA A 124 27.15 -6.98 14.69
N ASP A 125 27.22 -8.04 13.85
CA ASP A 125 27.09 -9.43 14.31
C ASP A 125 27.89 -10.35 13.37
N GLN A 126 28.83 -11.09 13.93
CA GLN A 126 29.72 -12.00 13.15
C GLN A 126 28.98 -13.12 12.41
N ARG A 127 27.73 -13.38 12.72
CA ARG A 127 26.86 -14.36 12.05
C ARG A 127 26.25 -13.81 10.76
N VAL A 128 26.19 -12.49 10.59
CA VAL A 128 25.70 -11.86 9.35
C VAL A 128 26.66 -12.21 8.20
N ARG A 129 26.11 -12.63 7.06
CA ARG A 129 26.84 -13.09 5.88
C ARG A 129 26.63 -12.22 4.67
N ALA A 130 25.45 -11.62 4.55
CA ALA A 130 25.13 -10.73 3.45
C ALA A 130 24.18 -9.62 3.92
N VAL A 131 24.40 -8.43 3.38
CA VAL A 131 23.56 -7.24 3.63
C VAL A 131 23.34 -6.52 2.31
N THR A 132 22.12 -6.21 2.00
CA THR A 132 21.77 -5.32 0.88
C THR A 132 21.05 -4.11 1.44
N VAL A 133 21.59 -2.93 1.18
CA VAL A 133 20.93 -1.65 1.43
C VAL A 133 20.45 -1.11 0.09
N SER A 134 19.18 -0.81 -0.02
CA SER A 134 18.59 -0.22 -1.22
C SER A 134 17.91 1.10 -0.87
N TYR A 135 18.19 2.12 -1.65
CA TYR A 135 17.52 3.40 -1.63
C TYR A 135 16.82 3.63 -2.97
N SER A 136 15.60 4.11 -2.94
CA SER A 136 14.92 4.61 -4.13
C SER A 136 14.22 5.93 -3.85
N GLN A 137 14.19 6.77 -4.87
CA GLN A 137 13.56 8.08 -4.85
C GLN A 137 12.78 8.26 -6.14
N VAL A 138 11.55 8.71 -6.04
CA VAL A 138 10.69 9.02 -7.17
C VAL A 138 10.12 10.42 -6.98
N GLU A 139 10.45 11.32 -7.89
CA GLU A 139 9.83 12.64 -8.00
C GLU A 139 8.70 12.55 -9.01
N LEU A 140 7.47 12.82 -8.56
CA LEU A 140 6.26 12.66 -9.36
C LEU A 140 5.61 14.03 -9.62
N SER A 141 5.23 14.26 -10.88
CA SER A 141 4.33 15.33 -11.30
C SER A 141 3.17 14.70 -12.07
N LYS A 142 1.96 15.03 -11.66
CA LYS A 142 0.71 14.55 -12.26
C LYS A 142 -0.18 15.72 -12.62
N GLY A 143 -0.86 15.63 -13.76
CA GLY A 143 -1.91 16.55 -14.17
C GLY A 143 -3.17 15.78 -14.55
N TYR A 144 -4.32 16.39 -14.32
CA TYR A 144 -5.62 15.84 -14.69
C TYR A 144 -6.55 16.94 -15.18
N TRP A 145 -7.11 16.76 -16.38
CA TRP A 145 -8.09 17.66 -17.00
C TRP A 145 -9.27 16.84 -17.51
N SER A 146 -10.47 17.40 -17.44
CA SER A 146 -11.67 16.70 -17.91
C SER A 146 -12.75 17.66 -18.41
N THR A 147 -13.65 17.12 -19.23
CA THR A 147 -14.78 17.86 -19.81
C THR A 147 -15.79 18.35 -18.76
N ASP A 148 -15.85 17.75 -17.58
CA ASP A 148 -16.65 18.25 -16.46
C ASP A 148 -15.93 19.36 -15.63
N GLY A 149 -14.84 19.93 -16.17
CA GLY A 149 -14.21 21.15 -15.66
C GLY A 149 -13.19 20.94 -14.54
N ARG A 150 -12.59 19.76 -14.45
CA ARG A 150 -11.42 19.54 -13.58
C ARG A 150 -10.15 20.04 -14.27
N ASP A 151 -9.30 20.74 -13.49
CA ASP A 151 -7.97 21.20 -13.88
C ASP A 151 -7.08 21.10 -12.64
N LEU A 152 -6.38 19.98 -12.51
CA LEU A 152 -5.66 19.62 -11.30
C LEU A 152 -4.19 19.32 -11.64
N GLU A 153 -3.27 19.78 -10.79
CA GLU A 153 -1.88 19.36 -10.84
C GLU A 153 -1.41 18.97 -9.43
N MET A 154 -0.59 17.93 -9.38
CA MET A 154 0.00 17.45 -8.13
C MET A 154 1.48 17.17 -8.32
N SER A 155 2.30 17.54 -7.34
CA SER A 155 3.70 17.18 -7.27
C SER A 155 4.08 16.69 -5.89
N TYR A 156 4.80 15.59 -5.83
CA TYR A 156 5.28 15.00 -4.60
C TYR A 156 6.48 14.09 -4.86
N THR A 157 7.24 13.86 -3.81
CA THR A 157 8.38 12.95 -3.84
C THR A 157 8.16 11.81 -2.87
N ILE A 158 8.54 10.60 -3.27
CA ILE A 158 8.59 9.44 -2.37
C ILE A 158 10.03 8.98 -2.33
N SER A 159 10.59 8.80 -1.14
CA SER A 159 11.84 8.09 -0.95
C SER A 159 11.65 6.86 -0.08
N ARG A 160 12.43 5.84 -0.35
CA ARG A 160 12.41 4.57 0.38
C ARG A 160 13.82 4.12 0.68
N LEU A 161 14.06 3.71 1.91
CA LEU A 161 15.25 3.03 2.37
C LEU A 161 14.87 1.64 2.85
N SER A 162 15.62 0.62 2.43
CA SER A 162 15.41 -0.75 2.89
C SER A 162 16.72 -1.46 3.17
N ILE A 163 16.71 -2.33 4.16
CA ILE A 163 17.81 -3.21 4.53
C ILE A 163 17.29 -4.63 4.48
N THR A 164 17.99 -5.48 3.73
CA THR A 164 17.83 -6.93 3.76
C THR A 164 19.12 -7.55 4.24
N ALA A 165 19.09 -8.43 5.21
CA ALA A 165 20.27 -9.11 5.68
C ALA A 165 20.04 -10.60 5.89
N THR A 166 21.09 -11.40 5.69
CA THR A 166 21.09 -12.85 5.91
C THR A 166 22.19 -13.20 6.91
N ALA A 167 21.87 -14.04 7.87
CA ALA A 167 22.80 -14.52 8.88
C ALA A 167 22.78 -16.07 8.93
N ARG A 168 23.88 -16.67 9.39
CA ARG A 168 24.02 -18.11 9.57
C ARG A 168 24.67 -18.45 10.90
N GLU A 169 24.09 -19.40 11.62
CA GLU A 169 24.66 -20.02 12.83
C GLU A 169 24.49 -21.53 12.76
N GLY A 170 25.59 -22.25 12.57
CA GLY A 170 25.56 -23.69 12.25
C GLY A 170 24.80 -23.96 10.94
N ASP A 171 23.77 -24.80 11.03
CA ASP A 171 22.90 -25.14 9.89
C ASP A 171 21.70 -24.20 9.74
N VAL A 172 21.48 -23.29 10.69
CA VAL A 172 20.36 -22.34 10.66
C VAL A 172 20.74 -21.13 9.82
N VAL A 173 19.93 -20.84 8.81
CA VAL A 173 20.00 -19.61 8.00
C VAL A 173 18.78 -18.77 8.31
N ALA A 174 18.99 -17.50 8.59
CA ALA A 174 17.96 -16.52 8.85
C ALA A 174 18.06 -15.37 7.85
N SER A 175 16.93 -14.84 7.40
CA SER A 175 16.86 -13.63 6.60
C SER A 175 15.87 -12.66 7.24
N ALA A 176 16.23 -11.38 7.24
CA ALA A 176 15.38 -10.34 7.77
C ALA A 176 15.40 -9.11 6.87
N TYR A 177 14.31 -8.39 6.90
CA TYR A 177 14.05 -7.19 6.12
C TYR A 177 13.41 -6.12 7.00
N SER A 178 13.78 -4.87 6.73
CA SER A 178 13.09 -3.69 7.25
C SER A 178 13.14 -2.56 6.24
N SER A 179 12.12 -1.71 6.21
CA SER A 179 12.10 -0.53 5.33
C SER A 179 11.35 0.62 5.95
N ALA A 180 11.75 1.82 5.52
CA ALA A 180 11.05 3.07 5.77
C ALA A 180 10.85 3.80 4.45
N SER A 181 9.71 4.48 4.29
CA SER A 181 9.43 5.32 3.12
C SER A 181 8.66 6.56 3.53
N THR A 182 8.85 7.65 2.83
CA THR A 182 8.23 8.93 3.20
C THR A 182 8.09 9.88 2.02
N TYR A 183 7.16 10.84 2.15
CA TYR A 183 7.08 12.04 1.32
C TYR A 183 7.97 13.19 1.83
N MET A 184 8.55 13.06 3.01
CA MET A 184 9.31 14.15 3.65
C MET A 184 10.66 14.45 2.99
N GLY A 185 11.09 13.66 2.00
CA GLY A 185 12.33 13.85 1.26
C GLY A 185 13.34 12.72 1.48
N TYR A 186 14.62 13.06 1.72
CA TYR A 186 15.72 12.09 1.80
C TYR A 186 15.55 11.12 2.98
N ALA A 187 15.33 9.83 2.70
CA ALA A 187 14.98 8.84 3.72
C ALA A 187 16.08 8.61 4.77
N PHE A 188 17.36 8.76 4.40
CA PHE A 188 18.47 8.66 5.34
C PHE A 188 18.50 9.79 6.39
N GLU A 189 17.86 10.92 6.11
CA GLU A 189 17.71 12.04 7.05
C GLU A 189 16.34 12.07 7.73
N ALA A 190 15.33 11.49 7.07
CA ALA A 190 13.96 11.47 7.56
C ALA A 190 13.73 10.42 8.66
N PHE A 191 14.58 9.39 8.73
CA PHE A 191 14.48 8.28 9.68
C PHE A 191 15.79 8.03 10.42
N ASP A 192 15.70 7.49 11.62
CA ASP A 192 16.88 6.95 12.32
C ASP A 192 17.30 5.64 11.66
N VAL A 193 18.37 5.71 10.88
CA VAL A 193 18.94 4.55 10.17
C VAL A 193 19.52 3.50 11.12
N ASN A 194 19.92 3.90 12.35
CA ASN A 194 20.40 2.96 13.35
C ASN A 194 19.25 2.12 13.90
N GLU A 195 18.08 2.73 14.13
CA GLU A 195 16.89 1.99 14.56
C GLU A 195 16.45 0.98 13.48
N LEU A 196 16.53 1.36 12.19
CA LEU A 196 16.25 0.47 11.08
C LEU A 196 17.23 -0.71 11.03
N ALA A 197 18.53 -0.45 11.23
CA ALA A 197 19.58 -1.46 11.29
C ALA A 197 19.38 -2.42 12.49
N GLU A 198 19.14 -1.88 13.69
CA GLU A 198 18.89 -2.69 14.89
C GLU A 198 17.62 -3.54 14.76
N THR A 199 16.59 -3.05 14.08
CA THR A 199 15.39 -3.84 13.79
C THR A 199 15.73 -5.09 12.97
N VAL A 200 16.51 -4.96 11.90
CA VAL A 200 16.96 -6.10 11.09
C VAL A 200 17.81 -7.06 11.90
N LEU A 201 18.79 -6.55 12.67
CA LEU A 201 19.64 -7.38 13.51
C LEU A 201 18.87 -8.12 14.60
N LYS A 202 17.89 -7.48 15.24
CA LYS A 202 16.98 -8.10 16.21
C LYS A 202 16.19 -9.25 15.59
N ARG A 203 15.62 -9.03 14.40
CA ARG A 203 14.89 -10.05 13.64
C ARG A 203 15.78 -11.25 13.28
N LEU A 204 17.01 -11.01 12.81
CA LEU A 204 18.00 -12.08 12.53
C LEU A 204 18.32 -12.88 13.78
N ARG A 205 18.69 -12.19 14.87
CA ARG A 205 19.02 -12.84 16.16
C ARG A 205 17.84 -13.66 16.70
N GLY A 206 16.62 -13.13 16.56
CA GLY A 206 15.39 -13.83 16.93
C GLY A 206 15.20 -15.12 16.13
N GLN A 207 15.33 -15.07 14.80
CA GLN A 207 15.19 -16.26 13.96
C GLN A 207 16.30 -17.29 14.18
N LEU A 208 17.57 -16.89 14.36
CA LEU A 208 18.68 -17.81 14.62
C LEU A 208 18.48 -18.61 15.91
N ARG A 209 17.92 -17.99 16.96
CA ARG A 209 17.66 -18.60 18.28
C ARG A 209 16.24 -19.12 18.45
N GLY A 210 15.36 -18.81 17.51
CA GLY A 210 13.95 -19.09 17.62
C GLY A 210 13.62 -20.56 17.61
N VAL A 211 12.55 -20.92 18.31
CA VAL A 211 11.97 -22.25 18.29
C VAL A 211 11.01 -22.40 17.09
N THR A 212 10.94 -23.56 16.52
CA THR A 212 9.95 -23.87 15.49
C THR A 212 8.55 -23.93 16.09
N VAL A 213 7.58 -23.32 15.44
CA VAL A 213 6.18 -23.37 15.88
C VAL A 213 5.61 -24.79 15.70
N ARG A 214 4.68 -25.17 16.57
CA ARG A 214 3.87 -26.38 16.35
C ARG A 214 2.63 -25.98 15.56
N PRO A 215 2.36 -26.64 14.41
CA PRO A 215 1.13 -26.35 13.67
C PRO A 215 -0.12 -26.56 14.52
N GLY A 216 -1.05 -25.61 14.45
CA GLY A 216 -2.29 -25.65 15.24
C GLY A 216 -3.08 -24.38 15.19
N GLU A 217 -4.15 -24.33 15.97
CA GLU A 217 -4.96 -23.11 16.18
C GLU A 217 -4.63 -22.54 17.56
N TYR A 218 -4.34 -21.23 17.57
CA TYR A 218 -3.87 -20.53 18.76
C TYR A 218 -4.53 -19.17 18.89
N THR A 219 -4.48 -18.61 20.10
CA THR A 219 -4.68 -17.18 20.31
C THR A 219 -3.43 -16.45 19.81
N VAL A 220 -3.62 -15.50 18.87
CA VAL A 220 -2.52 -14.75 18.28
C VAL A 220 -2.74 -13.26 18.47
N VAL A 221 -1.72 -12.56 18.98
CA VAL A 221 -1.68 -11.09 18.99
C VAL A 221 -0.88 -10.64 17.77
N LEU A 222 -1.57 -10.00 16.83
CA LEU A 222 -0.98 -9.40 15.64
C LEU A 222 -0.47 -8.01 15.99
N GLY A 223 0.81 -7.74 15.81
CA GLY A 223 1.40 -6.41 15.95
C GLY A 223 0.97 -5.46 14.82
N PRO A 224 1.26 -4.16 14.95
CA PRO A 224 0.81 -3.13 14.01
C PRO A 224 1.15 -3.40 12.54
N GLU A 225 2.35 -3.91 12.25
CA GLU A 225 2.76 -4.30 10.90
C GLU A 225 1.89 -5.45 10.36
N VAL A 226 1.65 -6.47 11.18
CA VAL A 226 0.89 -7.68 10.79
C VAL A 226 -0.59 -7.36 10.63
N SER A 227 -1.17 -6.61 11.57
CA SER A 227 -2.58 -6.20 11.50
C SER A 227 -2.82 -5.26 10.32
N GLY A 228 -1.86 -4.36 10.00
CA GLY A 228 -1.90 -3.51 8.83
C GLY A 228 -1.88 -4.29 7.52
N VAL A 229 -1.00 -5.28 7.41
CA VAL A 229 -0.97 -6.18 6.23
C VAL A 229 -2.27 -6.99 6.15
N PHE A 230 -2.80 -7.48 7.28
CA PHE A 230 -4.09 -8.16 7.30
C PHE A 230 -5.25 -7.26 6.86
N ALA A 231 -5.26 -5.98 7.29
CA ALA A 231 -6.24 -5.00 6.82
C ALA A 231 -6.17 -4.80 5.30
N HIS A 232 -4.95 -4.71 4.77
CA HIS A 232 -4.71 -4.49 3.33
C HIS A 232 -5.07 -5.73 2.50
N GLU A 233 -4.43 -6.85 2.79
CA GLU A 233 -4.55 -8.07 1.99
C GLU A 233 -5.91 -8.74 2.15
N ALA A 234 -6.32 -8.99 3.39
CA ALA A 234 -7.51 -9.78 3.67
C ALA A 234 -8.83 -9.02 3.60
N LEU A 235 -8.80 -7.68 3.70
CA LEU A 235 -10.01 -6.86 3.68
C LEU A 235 -9.98 -5.82 2.56
N GLY A 236 -8.86 -5.12 2.38
CA GLY A 236 -8.73 -4.03 1.43
C GLY A 236 -9.00 -4.46 0.01
N HIS A 237 -8.32 -5.48 -0.49
CA HIS A 237 -8.57 -5.99 -1.85
C HIS A 237 -10.00 -6.48 -2.04
N LEU A 238 -10.60 -7.13 -1.04
CA LEU A 238 -11.98 -7.58 -1.11
C LEU A 238 -13.01 -6.44 -1.05
N ALA A 239 -12.59 -5.24 -0.62
CA ALA A 239 -13.42 -4.04 -0.55
C ALA A 239 -13.25 -3.10 -1.76
N GLU A 240 -12.43 -3.44 -2.74
CA GLU A 240 -12.39 -2.74 -4.03
C GLU A 240 -13.65 -3.11 -4.84
N ALA A 241 -14.45 -2.13 -5.28
CA ALA A 241 -15.80 -2.36 -5.83
C ALA A 241 -15.83 -3.32 -7.02
N ASP A 242 -14.79 -3.34 -7.84
CA ASP A 242 -14.65 -4.30 -8.94
C ASP A 242 -14.55 -5.76 -8.49
N LEU A 243 -14.09 -6.01 -7.26
CA LEU A 243 -14.04 -7.33 -6.63
C LEU A 243 -15.18 -7.52 -5.62
N ALA A 244 -15.61 -6.44 -4.97
CA ALA A 244 -16.58 -6.49 -3.87
C ALA A 244 -17.99 -6.81 -4.35
N ILE A 245 -18.47 -6.19 -5.45
CA ILE A 245 -19.90 -6.20 -5.84
C ILE A 245 -20.42 -7.62 -6.01
N GLU A 246 -19.68 -8.46 -6.72
CA GLU A 246 -20.05 -9.87 -6.92
C GLU A 246 -19.35 -10.82 -5.92
N GLY A 247 -18.43 -10.26 -5.14
CA GLY A 247 -17.58 -10.98 -4.19
C GLY A 247 -18.23 -11.26 -2.84
N MET A 248 -17.41 -11.76 -1.95
CA MET A 248 -17.82 -12.13 -0.59
C MET A 248 -18.29 -10.92 0.21
N LEU A 249 -17.56 -9.80 0.21
CA LEU A 249 -17.92 -8.61 1.01
C LEU A 249 -19.20 -7.93 0.50
N GLY A 250 -19.48 -7.96 -0.80
CA GLY A 250 -20.71 -7.41 -1.35
C GLY A 250 -21.96 -8.07 -0.79
N ARG A 251 -21.94 -9.40 -0.64
CA ARG A 251 -23.03 -10.18 -0.04
C ARG A 251 -23.21 -9.91 1.46
N LEU A 252 -22.19 -9.37 2.10
CA LEU A 252 -22.16 -9.05 3.53
C LEU A 252 -22.38 -7.56 3.82
N ARG A 253 -22.60 -6.72 2.80
CA ARG A 253 -22.86 -5.30 3.00
C ARG A 253 -24.06 -5.07 3.91
N GLY A 254 -23.89 -4.23 4.92
CA GLY A 254 -24.86 -3.96 5.97
C GLY A 254 -24.94 -5.04 7.06
N LYS A 255 -24.18 -6.13 6.95
CA LYS A 255 -24.16 -7.20 7.96
C LYS A 255 -23.00 -7.04 8.93
N ARG A 256 -23.22 -7.40 10.18
CA ARG A 256 -22.17 -7.48 11.20
C ARG A 256 -21.35 -8.73 10.99
N ILE A 257 -20.02 -8.58 10.84
CA ILE A 257 -19.06 -9.65 10.67
C ILE A 257 -17.99 -9.70 11.77
N ALA A 258 -17.96 -8.67 12.63
CA ALA A 258 -17.00 -8.54 13.71
C ALA A 258 -17.64 -7.87 14.93
N ARG A 259 -16.89 -7.81 16.03
CA ARG A 259 -17.32 -7.09 17.23
C ARG A 259 -17.37 -5.58 16.96
N GLU A 260 -18.16 -4.86 17.72
CA GLU A 260 -18.47 -3.44 17.54
C GLU A 260 -17.23 -2.54 17.58
N PHE A 261 -16.21 -2.88 18.34
CA PHE A 261 -14.98 -2.11 18.40
C PHE A 261 -14.03 -2.32 17.19
N VAL A 262 -14.36 -3.24 16.27
CA VAL A 262 -13.54 -3.50 15.06
C VAL A 262 -13.94 -2.53 13.96
N ASN A 263 -13.01 -1.67 13.56
CA ASN A 263 -13.17 -0.69 12.51
C ASN A 263 -11.99 -0.78 11.53
N VAL A 264 -12.30 -0.77 10.22
CA VAL A 264 -11.29 -0.80 9.14
C VAL A 264 -11.61 0.26 8.12
N SER A 265 -10.63 1.07 7.77
CA SER A 265 -10.79 2.16 6.80
C SER A 265 -9.66 2.18 5.79
N ASP A 266 -9.92 2.83 4.63
CA ASP A 266 -8.92 3.28 3.67
C ASP A 266 -8.95 4.81 3.59
N SER A 267 -7.82 5.47 3.80
CA SER A 267 -7.73 6.94 3.86
C SER A 267 -6.76 7.49 2.80
N PRO A 268 -7.09 8.64 2.17
CA PRO A 268 -6.18 9.33 1.26
C PRO A 268 -4.95 9.92 1.96
N SER A 269 -5.03 10.10 3.27
CA SER A 269 -3.94 10.62 4.11
C SER A 269 -4.09 10.11 5.54
N LEU A 270 -2.96 9.88 6.21
CA LEU A 270 -2.86 9.66 7.65
C LEU A 270 -1.74 10.55 8.18
N ASP A 271 -1.88 11.03 9.41
CA ASP A 271 -0.82 11.78 10.11
C ASP A 271 0.26 10.81 10.61
N HIS A 272 0.99 10.26 9.66
CA HIS A 272 2.10 9.34 9.92
C HIS A 272 3.15 9.42 8.80
N PRO A 273 4.46 9.53 9.11
CA PRO A 273 5.51 9.74 8.11
C PRO A 273 5.62 8.63 7.07
N MET A 274 5.22 7.41 7.41
CA MET A 274 5.25 6.24 6.52
C MET A 274 3.91 5.96 5.82
N ALA A 275 2.91 6.82 5.95
CA ALA A 275 1.62 6.71 5.25
C ALA A 275 1.73 7.16 3.79
N ILE A 276 2.47 6.41 2.97
CA ILE A 276 2.82 6.77 1.59
C ILE A 276 1.72 6.50 0.54
N GLY A 277 0.53 6.10 0.97
CA GLY A 277 -0.65 6.06 0.12
C GLY A 277 -1.33 7.42 -0.07
N LEU A 278 -0.62 8.53 0.11
CA LEU A 278 -1.14 9.89 -0.04
C LEU A 278 -1.77 10.13 -1.41
N THR A 279 -3.03 10.51 -1.43
CA THR A 279 -3.80 10.69 -2.66
C THR A 279 -4.82 11.82 -2.46
N PRO A 280 -4.40 13.09 -2.50
CA PRO A 280 -5.32 14.23 -2.40
C PRO A 280 -6.39 14.20 -3.48
N TYR A 281 -5.97 13.93 -4.72
CA TYR A 281 -6.81 13.61 -5.87
C TYR A 281 -6.32 12.30 -6.49
N ASP A 282 -7.25 11.44 -6.88
CA ASP A 282 -6.92 10.24 -7.62
C ASP A 282 -6.66 10.52 -9.13
N ASP A 283 -6.35 9.48 -9.89
CA ASP A 283 -6.07 9.60 -11.32
C ASP A 283 -7.34 9.75 -12.20
N GLU A 284 -8.51 9.96 -11.56
CA GLU A 284 -9.77 10.40 -12.18
C GLU A 284 -10.20 11.79 -11.71
N GLY A 285 -9.33 12.52 -11.03
CA GLY A 285 -9.58 13.85 -10.51
C GLY A 285 -10.58 13.90 -9.34
N VAL A 286 -10.83 12.78 -8.69
CA VAL A 286 -11.69 12.67 -7.51
C VAL A 286 -10.91 13.06 -6.26
N GLU A 287 -11.45 13.97 -5.46
CA GLU A 287 -10.90 14.29 -4.14
C GLU A 287 -10.99 13.08 -3.23
N GLY A 288 -9.87 12.68 -2.64
CA GLY A 288 -9.83 11.53 -1.75
C GLY A 288 -10.61 11.76 -0.45
N ARG A 289 -11.44 10.81 -0.07
CA ARG A 289 -12.11 10.77 1.24
C ARG A 289 -11.83 9.46 1.96
N GLU A 290 -11.99 9.44 3.27
CA GLU A 290 -11.97 8.18 4.02
C GLU A 290 -13.10 7.26 3.56
N VAL A 291 -12.79 5.98 3.35
CA VAL A 291 -13.74 4.91 3.07
C VAL A 291 -13.79 4.00 4.30
N LYS A 292 -14.96 3.90 4.92
CA LYS A 292 -15.18 3.05 6.09
C LYS A 292 -15.61 1.66 5.62
N ILE A 293 -14.63 0.79 5.43
CA ILE A 293 -14.86 -0.57 4.95
C ILE A 293 -15.68 -1.36 5.97
N ILE A 294 -15.22 -1.30 7.22
CA ILE A 294 -15.94 -1.85 8.38
C ILE A 294 -16.06 -0.76 9.42
N GLU A 295 -17.27 -0.49 9.84
CA GLU A 295 -17.60 0.44 10.91
C GLU A 295 -18.44 -0.29 11.98
N GLU A 296 -17.96 -0.25 13.22
CA GLU A 296 -18.61 -0.92 14.34
C GLU A 296 -18.89 -2.41 14.05
N GLY A 297 -17.95 -3.10 13.42
CA GLY A 297 -18.08 -4.51 13.03
C GLY A 297 -19.01 -4.80 11.85
N VAL A 298 -19.59 -3.78 11.22
CA VAL A 298 -20.53 -3.90 10.08
C VAL A 298 -19.84 -3.52 8.77
N VAL A 299 -20.00 -4.31 7.72
CA VAL A 299 -19.52 -3.97 6.37
C VAL A 299 -20.32 -2.77 5.83
N LYS A 300 -19.66 -1.66 5.51
CA LYS A 300 -20.30 -0.39 5.15
C LYS A 300 -20.07 0.03 3.71
N GLU A 301 -18.86 0.44 3.38
CA GLU A 301 -18.51 1.06 2.11
C GLU A 301 -17.49 0.23 1.35
N PHE A 302 -17.47 0.45 0.04
CA PHE A 302 -16.44 -0.09 -0.85
C PHE A 302 -15.66 1.04 -1.50
N MET A 303 -14.37 0.83 -1.71
CA MET A 303 -13.55 1.72 -2.52
C MET A 303 -14.02 1.66 -3.96
N ASN A 304 -14.26 2.81 -4.56
CA ASN A 304 -14.76 2.90 -5.93
C ASN A 304 -14.03 3.97 -6.73
N ASN A 305 -14.26 3.96 -8.03
CA ASN A 305 -13.88 4.98 -8.99
C ASN A 305 -15.14 5.60 -9.64
N ARG A 306 -14.98 6.55 -10.54
CA ARG A 306 -16.10 7.26 -11.18
C ARG A 306 -17.08 6.33 -11.91
N THR A 307 -16.58 5.26 -12.54
CA THR A 307 -17.42 4.28 -13.25
C THR A 307 -18.26 3.46 -12.30
N TYR A 308 -17.63 2.88 -11.27
CA TYR A 308 -18.34 2.07 -10.28
C TYR A 308 -19.27 2.91 -9.39
N ALA A 309 -18.87 4.14 -9.05
CA ALA A 309 -19.72 5.08 -8.34
C ALA A 309 -21.01 5.36 -9.13
N ALA A 310 -20.94 5.62 -10.43
CA ALA A 310 -22.10 5.83 -11.28
C ALA A 310 -23.01 4.60 -11.33
N SER A 311 -22.43 3.39 -11.45
CA SER A 311 -23.21 2.15 -11.51
C SER A 311 -23.92 1.81 -10.20
N LEU A 312 -23.33 2.19 -9.07
CA LEU A 312 -23.90 1.97 -7.73
C LEU A 312 -24.82 3.10 -7.26
N GLY A 313 -24.87 4.23 -7.96
CA GLY A 313 -25.56 5.44 -7.50
C GLY A 313 -24.90 6.07 -6.27
N GLU A 314 -23.59 5.92 -6.12
CA GLU A 314 -22.80 6.40 -4.98
C GLU A 314 -21.88 7.55 -5.38
N GLN A 315 -21.29 8.21 -4.38
CA GLN A 315 -20.23 9.20 -4.62
C GLN A 315 -18.87 8.48 -4.84
N PRO A 316 -18.02 8.97 -5.76
CA PRO A 316 -16.67 8.45 -5.90
C PRO A 316 -15.85 8.63 -4.63
N THR A 317 -14.94 7.69 -4.37
CA THR A 317 -14.15 7.66 -3.13
C THR A 317 -12.72 8.20 -3.28
N GLY A 318 -12.26 8.41 -4.53
CA GLY A 318 -10.89 8.82 -4.80
C GLY A 318 -9.90 7.65 -4.74
N ASN A 319 -10.35 6.49 -5.22
CA ASN A 319 -9.54 5.28 -5.30
C ASN A 319 -9.22 4.86 -6.75
N GLY A 320 -9.57 5.67 -7.75
CA GLY A 320 -9.20 5.45 -9.14
C GLY A 320 -7.72 5.78 -9.37
N ARG A 321 -6.83 4.79 -9.39
CA ARG A 321 -5.37 5.00 -9.48
C ARG A 321 -4.78 4.21 -10.65
N ALA A 322 -3.74 4.77 -11.26
CA ALA A 322 -2.94 4.14 -12.30
C ALA A 322 -1.45 4.22 -11.93
N GLU A 323 -0.66 3.22 -12.31
CA GLU A 323 0.79 3.21 -12.09
C GLU A 323 1.47 4.36 -12.83
N ASP A 324 1.15 4.53 -14.12
CA ASP A 324 1.67 5.60 -14.97
C ASP A 324 0.67 5.99 -16.08
N PHE A 325 1.13 6.79 -17.05
CA PHE A 325 0.27 7.22 -18.17
C PHE A 325 -0.14 6.08 -19.11
N ARG A 326 0.59 4.97 -19.17
CA ARG A 326 0.30 3.81 -20.04
C ARG A 326 -0.73 2.88 -19.41
N SER A 327 -0.95 3.01 -18.13
CA SER A 327 -1.79 2.13 -17.35
C SER A 327 -3.23 2.62 -17.30
N SER A 328 -4.19 1.71 -17.38
CA SER A 328 -5.60 2.01 -17.15
C SER A 328 -5.84 2.39 -15.68
N VAL A 329 -6.79 3.30 -15.45
CA VAL A 329 -7.22 3.61 -14.08
C VAL A 329 -8.07 2.46 -13.56
N ILE A 330 -7.67 1.89 -12.44
CA ILE A 330 -8.37 0.84 -11.72
C ILE A 330 -8.56 1.22 -10.25
N ILE A 331 -9.43 0.53 -9.54
CA ILE A 331 -9.64 0.78 -8.12
C ILE A 331 -8.46 0.25 -7.32
N ARG A 332 -7.87 1.09 -6.46
CA ARG A 332 -6.69 0.77 -5.66
C ARG A 332 -6.79 1.35 -4.26
N MET A 333 -6.30 0.61 -3.30
CA MET A 333 -6.10 1.09 -1.93
C MET A 333 -5.12 2.25 -1.86
N ARG A 334 -5.18 2.99 -0.74
CA ARG A 334 -4.29 4.11 -0.38
C ARG A 334 -3.58 3.80 0.95
N ASN A 335 -4.12 4.25 2.07
CA ASN A 335 -3.66 3.84 3.38
C ASN A 335 -4.79 3.04 4.04
N THR A 336 -4.64 1.72 4.07
CA THR A 336 -5.65 0.79 4.61
C THR A 336 -5.23 0.35 6.01
N TYR A 337 -6.14 0.47 6.98
CA TYR A 337 -5.77 0.26 8.38
C TYR A 337 -6.93 -0.15 9.28
N PHE A 338 -6.61 -0.90 10.35
CA PHE A 338 -7.50 -1.01 11.50
C PHE A 338 -7.42 0.26 12.34
N LYS A 339 -8.56 0.80 12.76
CA LYS A 339 -8.57 1.91 13.71
C LYS A 339 -8.12 1.44 15.10
N PRO A 340 -7.38 2.28 15.84
CA PRO A 340 -7.01 1.96 17.21
C PRO A 340 -8.22 1.79 18.14
N GLY A 341 -8.09 0.85 19.08
CA GLY A 341 -9.01 0.67 20.20
C GLY A 341 -8.54 1.43 21.45
N ASN A 342 -8.85 0.89 22.64
CA ASN A 342 -8.57 1.55 23.90
C ASN A 342 -7.60 0.79 24.81
N LEU A 343 -7.33 -0.48 24.52
CA LEU A 343 -6.52 -1.35 25.37
C LEU A 343 -5.01 -1.12 25.15
N ARG A 344 -4.19 -1.49 26.12
CA ARG A 344 -2.74 -1.55 25.98
C ARG A 344 -2.31 -2.96 25.59
N LEU A 345 -1.10 -3.10 25.06
CA LEU A 345 -0.56 -4.41 24.65
C LEU A 345 -0.54 -5.42 25.83
N ASP A 346 -0.16 -4.97 27.03
CA ASP A 346 -0.14 -5.86 28.21
C ASP A 346 -1.54 -6.40 28.58
N GLU A 347 -2.59 -5.64 28.31
CA GLU A 347 -3.97 -6.07 28.52
C GLU A 347 -4.40 -7.11 27.47
N LEU A 348 -3.94 -6.98 26.22
CA LEU A 348 -4.19 -7.99 25.18
C LEU A 348 -3.45 -9.30 25.50
N LEU A 349 -2.23 -9.23 26.01
CA LEU A 349 -1.41 -10.41 26.33
C LEU A 349 -1.91 -11.16 27.56
N ARG A 350 -2.42 -10.45 28.58
CA ARG A 350 -2.80 -11.02 29.89
C ARG A 350 -3.67 -12.27 29.80
N ASP A 351 -4.62 -12.29 28.87
CA ASP A 351 -5.58 -13.38 28.72
C ASP A 351 -5.08 -14.51 27.79
N VAL A 352 -3.88 -14.38 27.24
CA VAL A 352 -3.29 -15.41 26.37
C VAL A 352 -2.68 -16.50 27.26
N LYS A 353 -3.34 -17.66 27.37
CA LYS A 353 -2.82 -18.81 28.11
C LYS A 353 -1.64 -19.45 27.37
N GLU A 354 -1.84 -19.78 26.12
CA GLU A 354 -0.82 -20.26 25.18
C GLU A 354 -1.13 -19.70 23.78
N GLY A 355 -0.14 -19.11 23.14
CA GLY A 355 -0.32 -18.46 21.86
C GLY A 355 0.95 -17.78 21.36
N TYR A 356 0.76 -16.80 20.47
CA TYR A 356 1.87 -16.12 19.82
C TYR A 356 1.63 -14.60 19.71
N LEU A 357 2.73 -13.86 19.82
CA LEU A 357 2.82 -12.45 19.44
C LEU A 357 3.56 -12.37 18.10
N MET A 358 2.89 -11.95 17.02
CA MET A 358 3.44 -11.85 15.68
C MET A 358 3.66 -10.37 15.36
N LEU A 359 4.93 -9.94 15.22
CA LEU A 359 5.28 -8.53 15.09
C LEU A 359 5.58 -8.08 13.67
N SER A 360 6.06 -8.99 12.82
CA SER A 360 6.42 -8.65 11.44
C SER A 360 6.22 -9.83 10.50
N VAL A 361 5.87 -9.52 9.25
CA VAL A 361 5.65 -10.49 8.18
C VAL A 361 6.66 -10.33 7.05
N MET A 362 6.90 -11.43 6.34
CA MET A 362 7.70 -11.45 5.12
C MET A 362 6.83 -11.96 3.97
N GLY A 363 6.13 -11.02 3.33
CA GLY A 363 5.19 -11.34 2.27
C GLY A 363 3.88 -11.96 2.75
N GLY A 364 2.91 -11.96 1.87
CA GLY A 364 1.58 -12.52 2.08
C GLY A 364 0.77 -12.44 0.81
N GLN A 365 -0.30 -13.20 0.79
CA GLN A 365 -1.28 -13.18 -0.31
C GLN A 365 -2.67 -13.51 0.20
N THR A 366 -3.66 -13.00 -0.51
CA THR A 366 -5.06 -13.31 -0.30
C THR A 366 -5.70 -13.74 -1.61
N SER A 367 -6.53 -14.75 -1.57
CA SER A 367 -7.30 -15.24 -2.72
C SER A 367 -8.70 -14.58 -2.74
N PRO A 368 -9.37 -14.51 -3.90
CA PRO A 368 -10.72 -13.94 -4.01
C PRO A 368 -11.78 -14.64 -3.16
N ASP A 369 -11.55 -15.89 -2.76
CA ASP A 369 -12.41 -16.66 -1.85
C ASP A 369 -12.24 -16.24 -0.37
N GLY A 370 -11.33 -15.30 -0.08
CA GLY A 370 -11.03 -14.81 1.25
C GLY A 370 -10.04 -15.64 2.05
N THR A 371 -9.39 -16.63 1.45
CA THR A 371 -8.26 -17.30 2.10
C THR A 371 -7.02 -16.43 2.07
N PHE A 372 -6.27 -16.40 3.16
CA PHE A 372 -4.99 -15.67 3.24
C PHE A 372 -3.90 -16.53 3.88
N GLN A 373 -2.65 -16.18 3.55
CA GLN A 373 -1.46 -16.76 4.15
C GLN A 373 -0.34 -15.72 4.21
N PHE A 374 0.30 -15.57 5.39
CA PHE A 374 1.43 -14.66 5.59
C PHE A 374 2.59 -15.41 6.24
N GLY A 375 3.81 -15.21 5.74
CA GLY A 375 5.03 -15.64 6.40
C GLY A 375 5.42 -14.68 7.54
N VAL A 376 5.84 -15.18 8.68
CA VAL A 376 6.24 -14.39 9.85
C VAL A 376 7.77 -14.32 9.93
N GLN A 377 8.32 -13.11 9.99
CA GLN A 377 9.77 -12.92 10.18
C GLN A 377 10.15 -12.52 11.62
N GLU A 378 9.21 -11.98 12.40
CA GLU A 378 9.42 -11.69 13.83
C GLU A 378 8.19 -12.08 14.62
N GLY A 379 8.37 -12.97 15.59
CA GLY A 379 7.31 -13.36 16.51
C GLY A 379 7.88 -14.03 17.75
N TYR A 380 7.02 -14.16 18.73
CA TYR A 380 7.36 -14.71 20.05
C TYR A 380 6.25 -15.64 20.54
N ARG A 381 6.62 -16.70 21.26
CA ARG A 381 5.67 -17.50 22.01
C ARG A 381 5.16 -16.70 23.21
N VAL A 382 3.87 -16.85 23.53
CA VAL A 382 3.24 -16.25 24.71
C VAL A 382 2.67 -17.35 25.57
N VAL A 383 3.00 -17.33 26.88
CA VAL A 383 2.50 -18.30 27.85
C VAL A 383 2.04 -17.56 29.10
N ASN A 384 0.78 -17.73 29.49
CA ASN A 384 0.16 -17.06 30.65
C ASN A 384 0.39 -15.55 30.67
N GLY A 385 0.22 -14.90 29.51
CA GLY A 385 0.37 -13.45 29.35
C GLY A 385 1.81 -12.95 29.20
N GLU A 386 2.81 -13.82 29.36
CA GLU A 386 4.23 -13.44 29.27
C GLU A 386 4.82 -13.80 27.92
N VAL A 387 5.53 -12.84 27.32
CA VAL A 387 6.31 -13.06 26.08
C VAL A 387 7.56 -13.88 26.43
N LYS A 388 7.72 -15.01 25.75
CA LYS A 388 8.80 -15.98 25.96
C LYS A 388 9.80 -15.94 24.80
N GLU A 389 10.26 -17.12 24.38
CA GLU A 389 11.27 -17.28 23.34
C GLU A 389 10.77 -16.80 21.94
N PRO A 390 11.70 -16.28 21.09
CA PRO A 390 11.38 -15.98 19.70
C PRO A 390 11.05 -17.27 18.92
N ILE A 391 10.29 -17.11 17.85
CA ILE A 391 9.94 -18.18 16.93
C ILE A 391 10.60 -18.01 15.57
N ARG A 392 10.73 -19.09 14.81
CA ARG A 392 11.21 -19.11 13.44
C ARG A 392 10.39 -20.03 12.55
N GLY A 393 10.44 -19.77 11.22
CA GLY A 393 9.75 -20.60 10.23
C GLY A 393 8.24 -20.64 10.42
N ALA A 394 7.67 -19.56 10.95
CA ALA A 394 6.25 -19.47 11.23
C ALA A 394 5.47 -18.83 10.08
N GLY A 395 4.23 -19.26 9.93
CA GLY A 395 3.22 -18.61 9.09
C GLY A 395 1.88 -18.53 9.80
N ILE A 396 1.05 -17.61 9.36
CA ILE A 396 -0.36 -17.53 9.75
C ILE A 396 -1.23 -17.68 8.52
N ALA A 397 -2.35 -18.37 8.66
CA ALA A 397 -3.30 -18.62 7.56
C ALA A 397 -4.73 -18.67 8.09
N GLY A 398 -5.69 -18.34 7.24
CA GLY A 398 -7.10 -18.41 7.60
C GLY A 398 -8.05 -17.93 6.53
N TYR A 399 -9.31 -17.82 6.92
CA TYR A 399 -10.36 -17.16 6.15
C TYR A 399 -10.62 -15.77 6.74
N THR A 400 -10.70 -14.78 5.89
CA THR A 400 -10.91 -13.37 6.28
C THR A 400 -12.08 -13.19 7.24
N ILE A 401 -13.27 -13.68 6.89
CA ILE A 401 -14.47 -13.47 7.70
C ILE A 401 -14.39 -14.20 9.03
N GLU A 402 -13.87 -15.40 9.06
CA GLU A 402 -13.66 -16.16 10.30
C GLU A 402 -12.64 -15.44 11.19
N THR A 403 -11.52 -15.01 10.62
CA THR A 403 -10.46 -14.35 11.36
C THR A 403 -10.94 -13.04 11.96
N ILE A 404 -11.64 -12.19 11.19
CA ILE A 404 -12.14 -10.91 11.70
C ILE A 404 -13.22 -11.08 12.78
N SER A 405 -14.06 -12.13 12.67
CA SER A 405 -15.05 -12.47 13.70
C SER A 405 -14.42 -12.94 15.01
N ASN A 406 -13.23 -13.52 14.93
CA ASN A 406 -12.44 -13.98 16.08
C ASN A 406 -11.60 -12.88 16.73
N ILE A 407 -11.62 -11.64 16.21
CA ILE A 407 -10.97 -10.50 16.87
C ILE A 407 -11.73 -10.18 18.16
N ASP A 408 -11.06 -10.29 19.29
CA ASP A 408 -11.66 -10.11 20.61
C ASP A 408 -11.05 -8.97 21.43
N ALA A 409 -9.93 -8.37 20.99
CA ALA A 409 -9.31 -7.20 21.60
C ALA A 409 -8.52 -6.39 20.56
N VAL A 410 -8.51 -5.05 20.72
CA VAL A 410 -7.78 -4.09 19.88
C VAL A 410 -7.11 -3.06 20.77
N SER A 411 -5.80 -2.80 20.56
CA SER A 411 -5.04 -1.85 21.35
C SER A 411 -5.20 -0.41 20.85
N ARG A 412 -4.71 0.54 21.66
CA ARG A 412 -4.58 1.94 21.29
C ARG A 412 -3.28 2.27 20.54
N ASP A 413 -2.28 1.40 20.67
CA ASP A 413 -0.97 1.61 20.07
C ASP A 413 -1.07 1.35 18.57
N PHE A 414 -0.74 2.37 17.76
CA PHE A 414 -0.95 2.36 16.31
C PHE A 414 0.36 2.67 15.58
N ASP A 415 0.61 1.98 14.49
CA ASP A 415 1.74 2.24 13.61
C ASP A 415 1.33 2.02 12.14
N VAL A 416 2.12 2.58 11.21
CA VAL A 416 1.93 2.44 9.76
C VAL A 416 3.21 1.95 9.11
N ARG A 417 3.10 1.03 8.16
CA ARG A 417 4.21 0.57 7.35
C ARG A 417 3.98 0.91 5.88
N PRO A 418 5.04 1.32 5.17
CA PRO A 418 4.94 1.60 3.75
C PRO A 418 4.92 0.30 2.95
N GLY A 419 4.13 0.28 1.88
CA GLY A 419 4.04 -0.86 0.98
C GLY A 419 3.98 -0.46 -0.49
N VAL A 420 4.10 -1.47 -1.34
CA VAL A 420 3.81 -1.40 -2.77
C VAL A 420 2.79 -2.48 -3.06
N CYS A 421 1.62 -2.08 -3.50
CA CYS A 421 0.52 -2.98 -3.82
C CYS A 421 0.51 -3.31 -5.31
N GLY A 422 0.38 -4.60 -5.65
CA GLY A 422 0.24 -5.10 -7.01
C GLY A 422 -1.20 -5.49 -7.33
N LYS A 423 -1.76 -5.02 -8.45
CA LYS A 423 -3.05 -5.48 -8.99
C LYS A 423 -3.06 -5.31 -10.51
N SER A 424 -3.51 -6.31 -11.23
CA SER A 424 -3.63 -6.28 -12.70
C SER A 424 -2.35 -5.84 -13.42
N GLY A 425 -1.18 -6.29 -12.91
CA GLY A 425 0.13 -5.93 -13.48
C GLY A 425 0.61 -4.51 -13.19
N GLN A 426 -0.08 -3.76 -12.34
CA GLN A 426 0.25 -2.39 -11.95
C GLN A 426 0.69 -2.33 -10.48
N SER A 427 1.68 -1.49 -10.18
CA SER A 427 2.18 -1.23 -8.83
C SER A 427 1.87 0.19 -8.37
N VAL A 428 1.38 0.36 -7.13
CA VAL A 428 1.17 1.68 -6.53
C VAL A 428 1.67 1.72 -5.09
N PHE A 429 2.12 2.88 -4.65
CA PHE A 429 2.50 3.10 -3.25
C PHE A 429 1.28 3.11 -2.36
N VAL A 430 1.38 2.44 -1.21
CA VAL A 430 0.33 2.31 -0.20
C VAL A 430 0.91 2.40 1.21
N GLY A 431 0.07 2.75 2.18
CA GLY A 431 0.34 2.56 3.59
C GLY A 431 -0.52 1.42 4.14
N THR A 432 0.03 0.60 5.02
CA THR A 432 -0.69 -0.42 5.77
C THR A 432 -0.57 -0.12 7.25
N GLY A 433 -1.67 0.00 7.97
CA GLY A 433 -1.63 0.43 9.36
C GLY A 433 -2.53 -0.37 10.30
N GLY A 434 -2.17 -0.37 11.56
CA GLY A 434 -3.02 -0.97 12.58
C GLY A 434 -2.46 -0.84 13.99
N PRO A 435 -3.31 -1.15 14.99
CA PRO A 435 -2.92 -1.39 16.37
C PRO A 435 -2.50 -2.84 16.57
N TYR A 436 -2.16 -3.22 17.80
CA TYR A 436 -2.16 -4.64 18.16
C TYR A 436 -3.59 -5.16 18.16
N VAL A 437 -3.79 -6.33 17.54
CA VAL A 437 -5.08 -6.98 17.38
C VAL A 437 -4.97 -8.40 17.90
N ARG A 438 -5.81 -8.78 18.89
CA ARG A 438 -5.86 -10.17 19.35
C ARG A 438 -6.94 -10.94 18.61
N VAL A 439 -6.53 -12.05 18.00
CA VAL A 439 -7.41 -13.02 17.35
C VAL A 439 -7.46 -14.25 18.24
N SER A 440 -8.63 -14.59 18.77
CA SER A 440 -8.79 -15.69 19.74
C SER A 440 -8.50 -17.06 19.15
N ARG A 441 -8.63 -17.21 17.82
CA ARG A 441 -8.35 -18.46 17.11
C ARG A 441 -7.84 -18.16 15.70
N LEU A 442 -6.56 -18.51 15.44
CA LEU A 442 -5.90 -18.37 14.15
C LEU A 442 -4.97 -19.55 13.91
N LYS A 443 -4.91 -20.05 12.68
CA LYS A 443 -3.98 -21.11 12.29
C LYS A 443 -2.55 -20.57 12.22
N VAL A 444 -1.65 -21.29 12.87
CA VAL A 444 -0.21 -21.06 12.89
C VAL A 444 0.49 -22.34 12.47
N GLY A 445 1.48 -22.22 11.58
CA GLY A 445 2.26 -23.39 11.10
C GLY A 445 3.55 -22.99 10.40
#